data_568830e31888f103a33bc2fbfb5e24a0
#
_entry.id   568830e31888f103a33bc2fbfb5e24a0
#
_cell.length_a   1.000
_cell.length_b   1.000
_cell.length_c   1.000
_cell.angle_alpha   90.00
_cell.angle_beta   90.00
_cell.angle_gamma   90.00
#
_symmetry.space_group_name_H-M   'P 1'
#
loop_
_entity.id
_entity.type
_entity.pdbx_description
1 polymer ?
#
loop_
_entity_poly.entity_id
_entity_poly.type
_entity_poly.pdbx_seq_one_letter_code
_entity_poly.pdbx_strand_id
1 'polypeptide(L)'
;EKYAAELAGIIGCDPSDVLHVSAKTGMGVEALLNEIVRQTPAPVGNADAPPRALIFDSVYDTYRGVVTYVRVIDGKLSHRDRIKMMSTGAVHEMLEVGVISPEPVKAGDLGVGEVGYLITGVKDVRQSRVGDTVTSQNNGATEPLGGYKHPNPMVFAGLYPIDGDDYPTLRDALDKLQLNDAALAYEPETSGALGFGFRIGFLGLLHMEIVRERLEREFNLDLISTAPNVVYQVTMEDGTEHEVTNPSEYPSGKIAEVREPVVKATILSPSDYIGAIMELCQSKRGQLEGMDYLSEDRVEMRYTLPLAEIVFDFFDQLKSRTKGYASLDYEPTGQQPADLVKVDILLQGEPVDAFSAIVHRDHAYAYGVALAGKLRELIPRQQFEVPIQAAIGARVIARETIRAIRKDVLAKCYGGDISRKRKLLEKQKEGKKRMKMVGRVEVPQEAFIAALSTTDSGDKGKK
;
A
#
# COMPACT_ATOMS: atom_id res chain seq x y z
N GLU A 1 39.57 -3.37 -7.13
CA GLU A 1 39.77 -4.62 -7.89
C GLU A 1 38.79 -5.73 -7.45
N LYS A 2 38.67 -6.06 -6.14
CA LYS A 2 37.74 -7.11 -5.65
C LYS A 2 36.30 -6.87 -6.13
N TYR A 3 35.75 -5.67 -5.92
CA TYR A 3 34.37 -5.36 -6.31
C TYR A 3 34.17 -5.27 -7.83
N ALA A 4 35.18 -4.88 -8.58
CA ALA A 4 35.10 -4.89 -10.04
C ALA A 4 35.00 -6.33 -10.57
N ALA A 5 35.79 -7.26 -10.02
CA ALA A 5 35.70 -8.66 -10.37
C ALA A 5 34.34 -9.29 -9.98
N GLU A 6 33.79 -8.93 -8.81
CA GLU A 6 32.48 -9.37 -8.35
C GLU A 6 31.37 -8.87 -9.28
N LEU A 7 31.36 -7.58 -9.63
CA LEU A 7 30.42 -6.99 -10.59
C LEU A 7 30.51 -7.64 -11.98
N ALA A 8 31.73 -7.80 -12.46
CA ALA A 8 31.98 -8.44 -13.75
C ALA A 8 31.46 -9.88 -13.79
N GLY A 9 31.64 -10.63 -12.70
CA GLY A 9 31.09 -11.98 -12.55
C GLY A 9 29.57 -12.04 -12.57
N ILE A 10 28.88 -11.06 -11.96
CA ILE A 10 27.42 -10.95 -11.95
C ILE A 10 26.86 -10.57 -13.33
N ILE A 11 27.50 -9.61 -14.00
CA ILE A 11 27.04 -9.07 -15.28
C ILE A 11 27.49 -9.96 -16.46
N GLY A 12 28.56 -10.75 -16.28
CA GLY A 12 29.14 -11.60 -17.32
C GLY A 12 30.07 -10.80 -18.29
N CYS A 13 30.74 -9.75 -17.79
CA CYS A 13 31.71 -8.94 -18.57
C CYS A 13 33.14 -9.12 -18.04
N ASP A 14 34.12 -8.51 -18.71
CA ASP A 14 35.52 -8.49 -18.23
C ASP A 14 35.64 -7.47 -17.07
N PRO A 15 36.40 -7.76 -15.99
CA PRO A 15 36.66 -6.79 -14.93
C PRO A 15 37.27 -5.46 -15.38
N SER A 16 37.96 -5.45 -16.50
CA SER A 16 38.50 -4.22 -17.10
C SER A 16 37.43 -3.30 -17.72
N ASP A 17 36.23 -3.82 -18.00
CA ASP A 17 35.11 -3.03 -18.54
C ASP A 17 34.41 -2.23 -17.43
N VAL A 18 34.71 -2.53 -16.17
CA VAL A 18 34.11 -1.83 -15.02
C VAL A 18 34.81 -0.48 -14.82
N LEU A 19 34.06 0.60 -15.04
CA LEU A 19 34.58 1.96 -14.88
C LEU A 19 34.65 2.35 -13.40
N HIS A 20 35.78 2.88 -12.96
CA HIS A 20 35.98 3.36 -11.59
C HIS A 20 35.71 4.87 -11.52
N VAL A 21 34.74 5.27 -10.74
CA VAL A 21 34.34 6.68 -10.60
C VAL A 21 34.21 7.10 -9.14
N SER A 22 34.39 8.36 -8.86
CA SER A 22 34.12 8.95 -7.56
C SER A 22 33.32 10.26 -7.70
N ALA A 23 32.06 10.25 -7.37
CA ALA A 23 31.24 11.46 -7.40
C ALA A 23 31.76 12.55 -6.46
N LYS A 24 32.38 12.16 -5.32
CA LYS A 24 32.92 13.09 -4.34
C LYS A 24 34.12 13.89 -4.89
N THR A 25 35.00 13.26 -5.67
CA THR A 25 36.23 13.87 -6.18
C THR A 25 36.16 14.26 -7.65
N GLY A 26 35.14 13.83 -8.38
CA GLY A 26 35.01 13.98 -9.82
C GLY A 26 35.89 13.02 -10.64
N MET A 27 36.64 12.13 -9.98
CA MET A 27 37.52 11.18 -10.67
C MET A 27 36.69 10.23 -11.56
N GLY A 28 37.09 10.12 -12.85
CA GLY A 28 36.47 9.20 -13.79
C GLY A 28 35.10 9.63 -14.34
N VAL A 29 34.50 10.71 -13.83
CA VAL A 29 33.15 11.15 -14.22
C VAL A 29 33.07 11.55 -15.69
N GLU A 30 34.05 12.29 -16.19
CA GLU A 30 34.10 12.70 -17.61
C GLU A 30 34.19 11.47 -18.53
N ALA A 31 35.06 10.51 -18.19
CA ALA A 31 35.18 9.26 -18.93
C ALA A 31 33.88 8.46 -18.96
N LEU A 32 33.18 8.39 -17.82
CA LEU A 32 31.87 7.74 -17.71
C LEU A 32 30.82 8.41 -18.61
N LEU A 33 30.74 9.75 -18.60
CA LEU A 33 29.79 10.49 -19.42
C LEU A 33 30.06 10.28 -20.92
N ASN A 34 31.33 10.29 -21.34
CA ASN A 34 31.72 10.02 -22.71
C ASN A 34 31.37 8.58 -23.12
N GLU A 35 31.55 7.62 -22.23
CA GLU A 35 31.20 6.23 -22.49
C GLU A 35 29.69 6.02 -22.60
N ILE A 36 28.88 6.68 -21.77
CA ILE A 36 27.43 6.67 -21.88
C ILE A 36 27.00 7.19 -23.26
N VAL A 37 27.53 8.32 -23.70
CA VAL A 37 27.22 8.89 -25.03
C VAL A 37 27.63 7.93 -26.15
N ARG A 38 28.77 7.26 -26.00
CA ARG A 38 29.31 6.32 -27.02
C ARG A 38 28.47 5.03 -27.10
N GLN A 39 28.02 4.50 -25.96
CA GLN A 39 27.33 3.21 -25.92
C GLN A 39 25.81 3.32 -26.08
N THR A 40 25.23 4.46 -25.74
CA THR A 40 23.78 4.63 -25.86
C THR A 40 23.35 4.75 -27.31
N PRO A 41 22.53 3.82 -27.86
CA PRO A 41 22.08 3.90 -29.24
C PRO A 41 21.17 5.12 -29.45
N ALA A 42 21.20 5.67 -30.67
CA ALA A 42 20.25 6.72 -31.04
C ALA A 42 18.80 6.19 -31.02
N PRO A 43 17.81 7.06 -30.77
CA PRO A 43 16.39 6.67 -30.83
C PRO A 43 16.04 6.07 -32.21
N VAL A 44 15.32 4.98 -32.22
CA VAL A 44 14.83 4.30 -33.43
C VAL A 44 13.37 4.70 -33.64
N GLY A 45 13.02 5.08 -34.88
CA GLY A 45 11.66 5.41 -35.28
C GLY A 45 11.60 5.90 -36.72
N ASN A 46 10.38 6.03 -37.27
CA ASN A 46 10.16 6.50 -38.64
C ASN A 46 9.50 7.88 -38.63
N ALA A 47 10.24 8.91 -39.09
CA ALA A 47 9.75 10.29 -39.11
C ALA A 47 8.58 10.52 -40.09
N ASP A 48 8.47 9.69 -41.15
CA ASP A 48 7.43 9.80 -42.16
C ASP A 48 6.18 8.94 -41.84
N ALA A 49 6.21 8.18 -40.78
CA ALA A 49 5.08 7.37 -40.33
C ALA A 49 4.00 8.22 -39.63
N PRO A 50 2.76 7.73 -39.49
CA PRO A 50 1.75 8.32 -38.62
C PRO A 50 2.29 8.50 -37.20
N PRO A 51 2.06 9.66 -36.54
CA PRO A 51 2.62 9.93 -35.25
C PRO A 51 2.17 8.96 -34.18
N ARG A 52 3.10 8.47 -33.39
CA ARG A 52 2.87 7.69 -32.18
C ARG A 52 3.77 8.22 -31.07
N ALA A 53 3.14 8.68 -29.99
CA ALA A 53 3.87 9.11 -28.81
C ALA A 53 3.35 8.36 -27.58
N LEU A 54 4.28 7.89 -26.76
CA LEU A 54 3.96 7.19 -25.50
C LEU A 54 3.79 8.20 -24.38
N ILE A 55 2.68 8.16 -23.66
CA ILE A 55 2.50 8.88 -22.41
C ILE A 55 3.23 8.14 -21.31
N PHE A 56 4.26 8.75 -20.72
CA PHE A 56 5.00 8.14 -19.61
C PHE A 56 4.76 8.82 -18.27
N ASP A 57 4.19 10.04 -18.27
CA ASP A 57 3.76 10.76 -17.08
C ASP A 57 2.66 11.78 -17.41
N SER A 58 1.86 12.18 -16.40
CA SER A 58 0.89 13.25 -16.52
C SER A 58 0.70 13.93 -15.18
N VAL A 59 0.59 15.25 -15.18
CA VAL A 59 0.33 16.03 -13.96
C VAL A 59 -0.86 16.95 -14.16
N TYR A 60 -1.56 17.24 -13.09
CA TYR A 60 -2.67 18.21 -13.13
C TYR A 60 -2.17 19.58 -12.69
N ASP A 61 -2.24 20.55 -13.61
CA ASP A 61 -1.99 21.95 -13.35
C ASP A 61 -3.34 22.68 -13.23
N THR A 62 -3.51 23.46 -12.18
CA THR A 62 -4.78 24.17 -11.90
C THR A 62 -5.17 25.19 -12.99
N TYR A 63 -4.19 25.70 -13.74
CA TYR A 63 -4.40 26.71 -14.78
C TYR A 63 -4.41 26.12 -16.18
N ARG A 64 -3.59 25.10 -16.43
CA ARG A 64 -3.37 24.50 -17.75
C ARG A 64 -4.18 23.22 -17.97
N GLY A 65 -4.78 22.66 -16.91
CA GLY A 65 -5.40 21.35 -16.93
C GLY A 65 -4.39 20.22 -16.90
N VAL A 66 -4.65 19.13 -17.59
CA VAL A 66 -3.73 18.00 -17.67
C VAL A 66 -2.56 18.34 -18.58
N VAL A 67 -1.35 18.29 -18.02
CA VAL A 67 -0.06 18.37 -18.74
C VAL A 67 0.44 16.95 -18.90
N THR A 68 0.55 16.49 -20.14
CA THR A 68 0.92 15.11 -20.48
C THR A 68 2.35 15.07 -20.99
N TYR A 69 3.22 14.27 -20.35
CA TYR A 69 4.59 14.07 -20.79
C TYR A 69 4.66 12.86 -21.73
N VAL A 70 5.28 13.09 -22.89
CA VAL A 70 5.31 12.09 -23.95
C VAL A 70 6.73 11.89 -24.51
N ARG A 71 6.97 10.68 -25.01
CA ARG A 71 8.09 10.36 -25.88
C ARG A 71 7.55 10.03 -27.27
N VAL A 72 7.98 10.76 -28.27
CA VAL A 72 7.62 10.48 -29.67
C VAL A 72 8.44 9.31 -30.18
N ILE A 73 7.78 8.28 -30.67
CA ILE A 73 8.40 7.08 -31.24
C ILE A 73 8.42 7.17 -32.77
N ASP A 74 7.30 7.53 -33.38
CA ASP A 74 7.18 7.70 -34.83
C ASP A 74 6.51 9.03 -35.16
N GLY A 75 6.78 9.50 -36.36
CA GLY A 75 6.15 10.70 -36.92
C GLY A 75 6.52 11.98 -36.16
N LYS A 76 5.59 12.91 -36.17
CA LYS A 76 5.76 14.25 -35.59
C LYS A 76 4.44 14.75 -35.01
N LEU A 77 4.49 15.36 -33.85
CA LEU A 77 3.37 16.05 -33.22
C LEU A 77 3.62 17.55 -33.26
N SER A 78 2.67 18.34 -33.80
CA SER A 78 2.81 19.78 -33.97
C SER A 78 1.74 20.56 -33.24
N HIS A 79 2.05 21.79 -32.84
CA HIS A 79 1.08 22.70 -32.22
C HIS A 79 -0.18 22.85 -33.11
N ARG A 80 -1.37 22.84 -32.50
CA ARG A 80 -2.70 22.85 -33.13
C ARG A 80 -3.10 21.59 -33.86
N ASP A 81 -2.32 20.53 -33.84
CA ASP A 81 -2.79 19.23 -34.31
C ASP A 81 -3.97 18.72 -33.46
N ARG A 82 -4.87 18.02 -34.11
CA ARG A 82 -5.90 17.24 -33.40
C ARG A 82 -5.36 15.86 -33.13
N ILE A 83 -5.19 15.57 -31.85
CA ILE A 83 -4.69 14.29 -31.37
C ILE A 83 -5.80 13.41 -30.85
N LYS A 84 -5.55 12.09 -30.86
CA LYS A 84 -6.43 11.06 -30.36
C LYS A 84 -5.67 10.22 -29.32
N MET A 85 -6.25 10.05 -28.15
CA MET A 85 -5.80 9.06 -27.16
C MET A 85 -6.31 7.69 -27.59
N MET A 86 -5.41 6.72 -27.81
CA MET A 86 -5.82 5.46 -28.46
C MET A 86 -6.63 4.56 -27.53
N SER A 87 -6.38 4.56 -26.21
CA SER A 87 -7.11 3.74 -25.24
C SER A 87 -8.54 4.18 -25.03
N THR A 88 -8.78 5.49 -24.94
CA THR A 88 -10.10 6.07 -24.65
C THR A 88 -10.85 6.50 -25.89
N GLY A 89 -10.13 6.68 -27.02
CA GLY A 89 -10.67 7.27 -28.24
C GLY A 89 -10.93 8.77 -28.16
N ALA A 90 -10.61 9.42 -27.04
CA ALA A 90 -10.82 10.84 -26.83
C ALA A 90 -9.96 11.69 -27.79
N VAL A 91 -10.57 12.72 -28.35
CA VAL A 91 -9.93 13.61 -29.32
C VAL A 91 -9.80 15.00 -28.73
N HIS A 92 -8.62 15.58 -28.83
CA HIS A 92 -8.30 16.90 -28.28
C HIS A 92 -7.48 17.73 -29.27
N GLU A 93 -7.62 19.04 -29.21
CA GLU A 93 -6.74 19.97 -29.89
C GLU A 93 -5.50 20.21 -29.00
N MET A 94 -4.32 20.16 -29.60
CA MET A 94 -3.08 20.43 -28.91
C MET A 94 -2.83 21.93 -28.78
N LEU A 95 -3.07 22.47 -27.58
CA LEU A 95 -2.98 23.90 -27.30
C LEU A 95 -1.53 24.37 -27.15
N GLU A 96 -0.67 23.49 -26.66
CA GLU A 96 0.76 23.75 -26.47
C GLU A 96 1.56 22.46 -26.56
N VAL A 97 2.75 22.56 -27.15
CA VAL A 97 3.75 21.51 -27.19
C VAL A 97 5.09 22.14 -26.81
N GLY A 98 5.91 21.39 -26.07
CA GLY A 98 7.21 21.91 -25.64
C GLY A 98 8.11 20.85 -25.04
N VAL A 99 9.29 21.28 -24.63
CA VAL A 99 10.33 20.49 -23.96
C VAL A 99 10.65 21.06 -22.59
N ILE A 100 11.29 20.26 -21.73
CA ILE A 100 11.78 20.71 -20.43
C ILE A 100 13.30 20.94 -20.53
N SER A 101 13.77 22.20 -20.27
CA SER A 101 15.18 22.57 -20.39
C SER A 101 15.58 23.80 -19.55
N PRO A 102 15.87 23.69 -18.25
CA PRO A 102 15.24 22.83 -17.23
C PRO A 102 13.80 23.20 -16.96
N GLU A 103 13.38 24.39 -17.34
CA GLU A 103 11.98 24.86 -17.26
C GLU A 103 11.22 24.52 -18.55
N PRO A 104 9.87 24.49 -18.51
CA PRO A 104 9.06 24.27 -19.70
C PRO A 104 9.31 25.34 -20.77
N VAL A 105 9.76 24.92 -21.94
CA VAL A 105 10.02 25.77 -23.11
C VAL A 105 9.11 25.34 -24.25
N LYS A 106 8.31 26.28 -24.78
CA LYS A 106 7.44 26.02 -25.92
C LYS A 106 8.27 25.68 -27.16
N ALA A 107 7.85 24.60 -27.83
CA ALA A 107 8.37 24.19 -29.13
C ALA A 107 7.28 24.26 -30.19
N GLY A 108 7.65 24.27 -31.45
CA GLY A 108 6.70 24.20 -32.57
C GLY A 108 6.15 22.77 -32.74
N ASP A 109 6.99 21.81 -32.46
CA ASP A 109 6.73 20.38 -32.68
C ASP A 109 7.65 19.49 -31.83
N LEU A 110 7.35 18.21 -31.82
CA LEU A 110 8.18 17.12 -31.28
C LEU A 110 8.31 16.02 -32.34
N GLY A 111 9.53 15.66 -32.67
CA GLY A 111 9.88 14.61 -33.63
C GLY A 111 10.31 13.31 -32.98
N VAL A 112 10.72 12.34 -33.82
CA VAL A 112 11.15 11.01 -33.40
C VAL A 112 12.26 11.06 -32.36
N GLY A 113 12.05 10.35 -31.23
CA GLY A 113 13.01 10.24 -30.13
C GLY A 113 12.92 11.40 -29.13
N GLU A 114 12.24 12.48 -29.46
CA GLU A 114 12.11 13.62 -28.56
C GLU A 114 11.14 13.33 -27.43
N VAL A 115 11.51 13.87 -26.27
CA VAL A 115 10.70 13.86 -25.03
C VAL A 115 10.24 15.28 -24.74
N GLY A 116 8.95 15.43 -24.51
CA GLY A 116 8.37 16.74 -24.26
C GLY A 116 7.03 16.66 -23.55
N TYR A 117 6.32 17.78 -23.52
CA TYR A 117 5.01 17.86 -22.91
C TYR A 117 3.95 18.36 -23.90
N LEU A 118 2.73 17.93 -23.68
CA LEU A 118 1.54 18.33 -24.42
C LEU A 118 0.52 18.95 -23.45
N ILE A 119 -0.10 20.05 -23.84
CA ILE A 119 -1.24 20.65 -23.15
C ILE A 119 -2.42 20.66 -24.11
N THR A 120 -3.49 19.97 -23.70
CA THR A 120 -4.67 19.79 -24.54
C THR A 120 -5.92 20.43 -23.93
N GLY A 121 -5.81 21.09 -22.77
CA GLY A 121 -6.94 21.67 -22.06
C GLY A 121 -7.91 20.63 -21.49
N VAL A 122 -7.55 19.36 -21.47
CA VAL A 122 -8.32 18.29 -20.84
C VAL A 122 -8.44 18.58 -19.35
N LYS A 123 -9.67 18.56 -18.87
CA LYS A 123 -9.98 18.72 -17.43
C LYS A 123 -10.28 17.39 -16.75
N ASP A 124 -10.76 16.41 -17.52
CA ASP A 124 -11.03 15.06 -17.03
C ASP A 124 -9.74 14.25 -17.09
N VAL A 125 -9.17 14.05 -15.92
CA VAL A 125 -7.92 13.31 -15.70
C VAL A 125 -7.95 11.89 -16.27
N ARG A 126 -9.11 11.26 -16.35
CA ARG A 126 -9.28 9.87 -16.84
C ARG A 126 -9.06 9.72 -18.35
N GLN A 127 -8.99 10.83 -19.08
CA GLN A 127 -8.77 10.82 -20.52
C GLN A 127 -7.29 10.82 -20.94
N SER A 128 -6.35 11.00 -20.01
CA SER A 128 -4.90 10.95 -20.26
C SER A 128 -4.23 10.03 -19.25
N ARG A 129 -3.99 8.80 -19.63
CA ARG A 129 -3.42 7.79 -18.74
C ARG A 129 -1.98 7.47 -19.13
N VAL A 130 -1.12 7.27 -18.14
CA VAL A 130 0.24 6.75 -18.35
C VAL A 130 0.16 5.38 -19.06
N GLY A 131 1.01 5.19 -20.04
CA GLY A 131 1.03 4.00 -20.90
C GLY A 131 0.15 4.07 -22.13
N ASP A 132 -0.71 5.10 -22.27
CA ASP A 132 -1.50 5.30 -23.50
C ASP A 132 -0.66 5.84 -24.64
N THR A 133 -1.14 5.65 -25.85
CA THR A 133 -0.55 6.15 -27.08
C THR A 133 -1.34 7.34 -27.62
N VAL A 134 -0.62 8.43 -27.85
CA VAL A 134 -1.12 9.60 -28.55
C VAL A 134 -0.84 9.46 -30.04
N THR A 135 -1.84 9.68 -30.86
CA THR A 135 -1.71 9.70 -32.31
C THR A 135 -2.48 10.87 -32.93
N SER A 136 -2.31 11.12 -34.22
CA SER A 136 -3.11 12.13 -34.94
C SER A 136 -4.55 11.65 -35.17
N GLN A 137 -5.54 12.54 -35.10
CA GLN A 137 -6.92 12.22 -35.45
C GLN A 137 -7.11 11.92 -36.95
N ASN A 138 -6.42 12.66 -37.83
CA ASN A 138 -6.66 12.62 -39.26
C ASN A 138 -5.80 11.58 -39.99
N ASN A 139 -4.55 11.42 -39.54
CA ASN A 139 -3.60 10.46 -40.07
C ASN A 139 -2.97 9.70 -38.92
N GLY A 140 -3.83 9.06 -38.12
CA GLY A 140 -3.41 8.33 -36.92
C GLY A 140 -2.92 6.93 -37.22
N ALA A 141 -2.06 6.44 -36.35
CA ALA A 141 -1.66 5.04 -36.34
C ALA A 141 -2.83 4.14 -35.97
N THR A 142 -2.82 2.91 -36.47
CA THR A 142 -3.85 1.90 -36.20
C THR A 142 -3.54 1.05 -35.00
N GLU A 143 -2.25 0.93 -34.62
CA GLU A 143 -1.77 0.11 -33.52
C GLU A 143 -1.15 0.95 -32.43
N PRO A 144 -1.52 0.75 -31.16
CA PRO A 144 -0.89 1.43 -30.03
C PRO A 144 0.54 0.94 -29.83
N LEU A 145 1.34 1.73 -29.13
CA LEU A 145 2.66 1.31 -28.67
C LEU A 145 2.53 0.20 -27.64
N GLY A 146 3.30 -0.86 -27.80
CA GLY A 146 3.32 -1.99 -26.88
C GLY A 146 4.25 -1.77 -25.69
N GLY A 147 4.17 -2.71 -24.73
CA GLY A 147 5.13 -2.79 -23.62
C GLY A 147 4.62 -2.24 -22.28
N TYR A 148 3.59 -1.42 -22.25
CA TYR A 148 2.93 -1.01 -21.01
C TYR A 148 1.85 -2.02 -20.62
N LYS A 149 2.00 -2.59 -19.43
CA LYS A 149 0.96 -3.41 -18.79
C LYS A 149 0.46 -2.64 -17.58
N HIS A 150 -0.86 -2.58 -17.39
CA HIS A 150 -1.41 -2.07 -16.15
C HIS A 150 -1.03 -3.04 -15.03
N PRO A 151 -0.29 -2.58 -14.02
CA PRO A 151 0.03 -3.44 -12.88
C PRO A 151 -1.23 -3.69 -12.07
N ASN A 152 -1.44 -4.95 -11.69
CA ASN A 152 -2.55 -5.30 -10.82
C ASN A 152 -2.19 -5.00 -9.35
N PRO A 153 -3.07 -4.35 -8.60
CA PRO A 153 -2.88 -4.16 -7.17
C PRO A 153 -2.77 -5.51 -6.45
N MET A 154 -1.86 -5.59 -5.49
CA MET A 154 -1.65 -6.80 -4.68
C MET A 154 -2.05 -6.60 -3.22
N VAL A 155 -2.09 -5.36 -2.76
CA VAL A 155 -2.37 -4.96 -1.39
C VAL A 155 -3.51 -3.95 -1.39
N PHE A 156 -4.47 -4.14 -0.50
CA PHE A 156 -5.64 -3.27 -0.39
C PHE A 156 -5.76 -2.71 1.02
N ALA A 157 -6.09 -1.41 1.13
CA ALA A 157 -6.42 -0.77 2.40
C ALA A 157 -7.54 0.24 2.21
N GLY A 158 -8.34 0.44 3.26
CA GLY A 158 -9.29 1.55 3.31
C GLY A 158 -8.58 2.83 3.74
N LEU A 159 -8.81 3.94 3.05
CA LEU A 159 -8.40 5.27 3.47
C LEU A 159 -9.62 6.13 3.75
N TYR A 160 -9.66 6.71 4.93
CA TYR A 160 -10.79 7.52 5.42
C TYR A 160 -10.28 8.87 5.88
N PRO A 161 -10.93 9.99 5.50
CA PRO A 161 -10.58 11.28 6.04
C PRO A 161 -10.98 11.34 7.52
N ILE A 162 -10.18 12.04 8.33
CA ILE A 162 -10.48 12.28 9.74
C ILE A 162 -11.74 13.15 9.86
N ASP A 163 -11.84 14.19 9.04
CA ASP A 163 -13.05 14.98 8.91
C ASP A 163 -13.91 14.46 7.74
N GLY A 164 -15.15 14.08 8.03
CA GLY A 164 -16.06 13.56 7.01
C GLY A 164 -16.37 14.57 5.88
N ASP A 165 -16.21 15.86 6.14
CA ASP A 165 -16.39 16.92 5.14
C ASP A 165 -15.27 16.91 4.09
N ASP A 166 -14.12 16.29 4.36
CA ASP A 166 -13.00 16.12 3.43
C ASP A 166 -13.16 14.97 2.44
N TYR A 167 -14.24 14.18 2.51
CA TYR A 167 -14.47 13.08 1.56
C TYR A 167 -14.46 13.52 0.08
N PRO A 168 -15.10 14.62 -0.33
CA PRO A 168 -15.00 15.11 -1.71
C PRO A 168 -13.57 15.51 -2.10
N THR A 169 -12.84 16.14 -1.17
CA THR A 169 -11.44 16.54 -1.37
C THR A 169 -10.54 15.32 -1.57
N LEU A 170 -10.74 14.27 -0.77
CA LEU A 170 -10.02 13.00 -0.91
C LEU A 170 -10.27 12.35 -2.27
N ARG A 171 -11.53 12.34 -2.75
CA ARG A 171 -11.86 11.82 -4.08
C ARG A 171 -11.12 12.57 -5.18
N ASP A 172 -11.18 13.91 -5.14
CA ASP A 172 -10.55 14.75 -6.15
C ASP A 172 -9.00 14.61 -6.12
N ALA A 173 -8.43 14.39 -4.93
CA ALA A 173 -7.01 14.12 -4.76
C ALA A 173 -6.61 12.76 -5.37
N LEU A 174 -7.40 11.71 -5.13
CA LEU A 174 -7.18 10.38 -5.72
C LEU A 174 -7.30 10.39 -7.24
N ASP A 175 -8.30 11.11 -7.80
CA ASP A 175 -8.43 11.32 -9.24
C ASP A 175 -7.17 11.95 -9.84
N LYS A 176 -6.59 12.95 -9.16
CA LYS A 176 -5.35 13.61 -9.59
C LYS A 176 -4.12 12.74 -9.49
N LEU A 177 -4.00 11.96 -8.39
CA LEU A 177 -2.88 11.04 -8.23
C LEU A 177 -2.88 9.93 -9.28
N GLN A 178 -4.06 9.44 -9.68
CA GLN A 178 -4.21 8.40 -10.69
C GLN A 178 -3.67 8.81 -12.08
N LEU A 179 -3.46 10.11 -12.32
CA LEU A 179 -2.86 10.59 -13.57
C LEU A 179 -1.45 10.07 -13.80
N ASN A 180 -0.63 10.10 -12.76
CA ASN A 180 0.77 9.69 -12.84
C ASN A 180 1.04 8.36 -12.13
N ASP A 181 0.00 7.74 -11.56
CA ASP A 181 0.08 6.45 -10.90
C ASP A 181 -0.93 5.47 -11.51
N ALA A 182 -0.53 4.79 -12.58
CA ALA A 182 -1.36 3.84 -13.29
C ALA A 182 -1.73 2.60 -12.44
N ALA A 183 -1.01 2.36 -11.35
CA ALA A 183 -1.25 1.26 -10.44
C ALA A 183 -2.31 1.58 -9.37
N LEU A 184 -2.62 2.86 -9.18
CA LEU A 184 -3.59 3.30 -8.18
C LEU A 184 -5.01 2.97 -8.63
N ALA A 185 -5.61 1.98 -8.02
CA ALA A 185 -7.02 1.63 -8.19
C ALA A 185 -7.79 1.95 -6.91
N TYR A 186 -8.96 2.56 -7.01
CA TYR A 186 -9.76 2.85 -5.83
C TYR A 186 -11.26 2.80 -6.14
N GLU A 187 -12.03 2.49 -5.12
CA GLU A 187 -13.49 2.44 -5.15
C GLU A 187 -14.07 3.04 -3.85
N PRO A 188 -15.27 3.63 -3.89
CA PRO A 188 -15.92 4.13 -2.69
C PRO A 188 -16.17 3.00 -1.69
N GLU A 189 -15.88 3.27 -0.41
CA GLU A 189 -16.12 2.36 0.69
C GLU A 189 -16.80 3.10 1.84
N THR A 190 -17.64 2.38 2.60
CA THR A 190 -18.28 2.90 3.80
C THR A 190 -18.00 1.98 4.96
N SER A 191 -17.40 2.53 6.02
CA SER A 191 -17.19 1.84 7.29
C SER A 191 -18.21 2.32 8.31
N GLY A 192 -18.78 1.38 9.05
CA GLY A 192 -19.68 1.72 10.18
C GLY A 192 -18.99 2.53 11.28
N ALA A 193 -17.67 2.38 11.42
CA ALA A 193 -16.86 3.05 12.44
C ALA A 193 -16.20 4.34 11.93
N LEU A 194 -15.73 4.38 10.65
CA LEU A 194 -14.92 5.46 10.10
C LEU A 194 -15.69 6.37 9.12
N GLY A 195 -16.90 6.00 8.72
CA GLY A 195 -17.72 6.76 7.78
C GLY A 195 -17.37 6.48 6.32
N PHE A 196 -17.43 7.52 5.47
CA PHE A 196 -17.15 7.42 4.05
C PHE A 196 -15.67 7.53 3.76
N GLY A 197 -15.16 6.66 2.90
CA GLY A 197 -13.78 6.61 2.46
C GLY A 197 -13.63 5.89 1.13
N PHE A 198 -12.44 5.39 0.87
CA PHE A 198 -12.12 4.65 -0.34
C PHE A 198 -11.33 3.39 -0.02
N ARG A 199 -11.70 2.29 -0.65
CA ARG A 199 -10.88 1.09 -0.75
C ARG A 199 -9.86 1.30 -1.86
N ILE A 200 -8.58 1.21 -1.53
CA ILE A 200 -7.50 1.53 -2.46
C ILE A 200 -6.62 0.31 -2.63
N GLY A 201 -6.33 -0.01 -3.88
CA GLY A 201 -5.39 -1.06 -4.27
C GLY A 201 -4.00 -0.48 -4.55
N PHE A 202 -2.97 -1.13 -4.01
CA PHE A 202 -1.58 -0.73 -4.08
C PHE A 202 -0.72 -1.88 -4.60
N LEU A 203 0.45 -1.57 -5.17
CA LEU A 203 1.46 -2.57 -5.57
C LEU A 203 2.12 -3.26 -4.38
N GLY A 204 2.15 -2.60 -3.23
CA GLY A 204 2.76 -3.07 -2.00
C GLY A 204 2.74 -1.99 -0.93
N LEU A 205 3.37 -2.26 0.23
CA LEU A 205 3.40 -1.33 1.37
C LEU A 205 4.04 0.01 1.05
N LEU A 206 5.21 0.00 0.42
CA LEU A 206 5.91 1.23 0.08
C LEU A 206 5.06 2.13 -0.83
N HIS A 207 4.35 1.54 -1.78
CA HIS A 207 3.41 2.27 -2.63
C HIS A 207 2.27 2.89 -1.80
N MET A 208 1.71 2.13 -0.85
CA MET A 208 0.67 2.62 0.07
C MET A 208 1.18 3.81 0.91
N GLU A 209 2.39 3.72 1.46
CA GLU A 209 3.00 4.79 2.26
C GLU A 209 3.24 6.05 1.42
N ILE A 210 3.77 5.90 0.20
CA ILE A 210 4.00 7.02 -0.73
C ILE A 210 2.67 7.71 -1.09
N VAL A 211 1.64 6.94 -1.46
CA VAL A 211 0.33 7.51 -1.80
C VAL A 211 -0.28 8.24 -0.62
N ARG A 212 -0.23 7.65 0.60
CA ARG A 212 -0.71 8.32 1.81
C ARG A 212 0.04 9.61 2.09
N GLU A 213 1.37 9.57 2.06
CA GLU A 213 2.22 10.75 2.31
C GLU A 213 1.96 11.86 1.27
N ARG A 214 1.74 11.50 0.00
CA ARG A 214 1.35 12.46 -1.03
C ARG A 214 -0.02 13.09 -0.77
N LEU A 215 -1.02 12.29 -0.38
CA LEU A 215 -2.34 12.80 -0.01
C LEU A 215 -2.26 13.77 1.18
N GLU A 216 -1.47 13.44 2.20
CA GLU A 216 -1.27 14.29 3.38
C GLU A 216 -0.53 15.58 3.03
N ARG A 217 0.57 15.52 2.25
CA ARG A 217 1.42 16.68 1.96
C ARG A 217 0.95 17.56 0.80
N GLU A 218 0.52 16.95 -0.32
CA GLU A 218 0.15 17.70 -1.52
C GLU A 218 -1.28 18.25 -1.44
N PHE A 219 -2.18 17.54 -0.72
CA PHE A 219 -3.60 17.89 -0.63
C PHE A 219 -4.04 18.30 0.77
N ASN A 220 -3.13 18.28 1.76
CA ASN A 220 -3.38 18.68 3.15
C ASN A 220 -4.56 17.90 3.78
N LEU A 221 -4.59 16.59 3.57
CA LEU A 221 -5.59 15.67 4.09
C LEU A 221 -5.06 14.93 5.32
N ASP A 222 -5.84 14.89 6.39
CA ASP A 222 -5.58 14.02 7.53
C ASP A 222 -6.34 12.71 7.36
N LEU A 223 -5.61 11.57 7.29
CA LEU A 223 -6.16 10.29 6.88
C LEU A 223 -5.98 9.19 7.94
N ILE A 224 -6.98 8.33 8.03
CA ILE A 224 -6.92 7.04 8.73
C ILE A 224 -6.80 5.94 7.69
N SER A 225 -5.79 5.07 7.83
CA SER A 225 -5.63 3.87 7.02
C SER A 225 -6.04 2.63 7.82
N THR A 226 -6.83 1.74 7.21
CA THR A 226 -7.05 0.41 7.78
C THR A 226 -5.81 -0.47 7.59
N ALA A 227 -5.77 -1.61 8.30
CA ALA A 227 -4.71 -2.60 8.08
C ALA A 227 -4.71 -3.05 6.61
N PRO A 228 -3.51 -3.16 5.98
CA PRO A 228 -3.41 -3.65 4.62
C PRO A 228 -3.82 -5.12 4.53
N ASN A 229 -4.53 -5.47 3.46
CA ASN A 229 -4.98 -6.83 3.17
C ASN A 229 -4.54 -7.23 1.75
N VAL A 230 -4.40 -8.52 1.55
CA VAL A 230 -4.18 -9.12 0.23
C VAL A 230 -5.48 -9.66 -0.35
N VAL A 231 -5.46 -10.11 -1.59
CA VAL A 231 -6.62 -10.72 -2.25
C VAL A 231 -6.70 -12.19 -1.91
N TYR A 232 -7.76 -12.59 -1.20
CA TYR A 232 -8.03 -13.99 -0.90
C TYR A 232 -9.09 -14.55 -1.85
N GLN A 233 -8.94 -15.82 -2.22
CA GLN A 233 -9.97 -16.56 -2.95
C GLN A 233 -10.66 -17.53 -1.99
N VAL A 234 -11.96 -17.40 -1.86
CA VAL A 234 -12.79 -18.23 -0.97
C VAL A 234 -13.77 -19.04 -1.81
N THR A 235 -13.65 -20.37 -1.73
CA THR A 235 -14.58 -21.29 -2.39
C THR A 235 -15.55 -21.84 -1.35
N MET A 236 -16.86 -21.69 -1.60
CA MET A 236 -17.91 -22.21 -0.74
C MET A 236 -18.19 -23.68 -1.03
N GLU A 237 -18.87 -24.40 -0.11
CA GLU A 237 -19.26 -25.81 -0.33
C GLU A 237 -20.20 -26.00 -1.55
N ASP A 238 -20.95 -24.97 -1.95
CA ASP A 238 -21.79 -24.99 -3.14
C ASP A 238 -21.05 -24.74 -4.46
N GLY A 239 -19.72 -24.52 -4.38
CA GLY A 239 -18.86 -24.25 -5.53
C GLY A 239 -18.79 -22.77 -5.92
N THR A 240 -19.45 -21.88 -5.20
CA THR A 240 -19.35 -20.43 -5.46
C THR A 240 -17.97 -19.91 -5.06
N GLU A 241 -17.34 -19.13 -5.94
CA GLU A 241 -16.05 -18.49 -5.68
C GLU A 241 -16.23 -17.00 -5.37
N HIS A 242 -15.53 -16.53 -4.34
CA HIS A 242 -15.49 -15.14 -3.93
C HIS A 242 -14.05 -14.65 -3.88
N GLU A 243 -13.82 -13.49 -4.49
CA GLU A 243 -12.59 -12.74 -4.32
C GLU A 243 -12.79 -11.74 -3.16
N VAL A 244 -11.97 -11.85 -2.13
CA VAL A 244 -12.11 -11.07 -0.89
C VAL A 244 -10.91 -10.16 -0.72
N THR A 245 -11.10 -8.87 -0.93
CA THR A 245 -10.13 -7.80 -0.70
C THR A 245 -10.36 -7.09 0.63
N ASN A 246 -11.58 -7.17 1.16
CA ASN A 246 -12.01 -6.55 2.41
C ASN A 246 -12.45 -7.62 3.41
N PRO A 247 -11.89 -7.68 4.63
CA PRO A 247 -12.32 -8.65 5.64
C PRO A 247 -13.81 -8.59 5.99
N SER A 248 -14.46 -7.41 5.83
CA SER A 248 -15.91 -7.28 6.09
C SER A 248 -16.76 -8.07 5.10
N GLU A 249 -16.24 -8.32 3.88
CA GLU A 249 -16.91 -9.07 2.81
C GLU A 249 -16.63 -10.57 2.87
N TYR A 250 -15.88 -11.03 3.88
CA TYR A 250 -15.60 -12.45 4.05
C TYR A 250 -16.89 -13.23 4.17
N PRO A 251 -17.16 -14.21 3.29
CA PRO A 251 -18.45 -14.87 3.19
C PRO A 251 -18.80 -15.62 4.49
N SER A 252 -20.06 -15.54 4.86
CA SER A 252 -20.64 -16.31 5.95
C SER A 252 -21.22 -17.62 5.43
N GLY A 253 -20.93 -18.74 6.07
CA GLY A 253 -21.43 -20.04 5.66
C GLY A 253 -20.35 -21.11 5.72
N LYS A 254 -20.61 -22.22 4.99
CA LYS A 254 -19.67 -23.33 4.93
C LYS A 254 -18.66 -23.11 3.81
N ILE A 255 -17.43 -22.87 4.20
CA ILE A 255 -16.32 -22.66 3.30
C ILE A 255 -15.65 -23.99 3.02
N ALA A 256 -15.45 -24.32 1.73
CA ALA A 256 -14.73 -25.50 1.30
C ALA A 256 -13.22 -25.27 1.31
N GLU A 257 -12.75 -24.16 0.77
CA GLU A 257 -11.33 -23.82 0.66
C GLU A 257 -11.13 -22.30 0.72
N VAL A 258 -10.02 -21.90 1.33
CA VAL A 258 -9.51 -20.51 1.24
C VAL A 258 -8.11 -20.56 0.67
N ARG A 259 -7.83 -19.70 -0.32
CA ARG A 259 -6.52 -19.57 -0.94
C ARG A 259 -5.96 -18.18 -0.68
N GLU A 260 -4.66 -18.13 -0.44
CA GLU A 260 -3.90 -16.90 -0.25
C GLU A 260 -2.83 -16.72 -1.34
N PRO A 261 -2.52 -15.47 -1.75
CA PRO A 261 -1.46 -15.22 -2.70
C PRO A 261 -0.10 -15.53 -2.09
N VAL A 262 0.74 -16.15 -2.88
CA VAL A 262 2.12 -16.48 -2.53
C VAL A 262 3.11 -15.83 -3.47
N VAL A 263 4.28 -15.53 -2.94
CA VAL A 263 5.39 -14.95 -3.67
C VAL A 263 6.63 -15.83 -3.53
N LYS A 264 7.44 -15.80 -4.58
CA LYS A 264 8.82 -16.26 -4.52
C LYS A 264 9.69 -15.11 -4.09
N ALA A 265 10.24 -15.22 -2.90
CA ALA A 265 11.12 -14.22 -2.30
C ALA A 265 12.57 -14.64 -2.46
N THR A 266 13.41 -13.74 -2.98
CA THR A 266 14.85 -13.90 -3.08
C THR A 266 15.52 -12.94 -2.09
N ILE A 267 16.25 -13.49 -1.14
CA ILE A 267 16.93 -12.74 -0.09
C ILE A 267 18.45 -12.89 -0.29
N LEU A 268 19.10 -11.74 -0.51
CA LEU A 268 20.56 -11.66 -0.58
C LEU A 268 21.10 -11.11 0.73
N SER A 269 22.06 -11.81 1.35
CA SER A 269 22.61 -11.41 2.64
C SER A 269 24.04 -11.90 2.84
N PRO A 270 24.82 -11.27 3.73
CA PRO A 270 26.03 -11.90 4.27
C PRO A 270 25.70 -13.21 4.98
N SER A 271 26.62 -14.19 4.88
CA SER A 271 26.46 -15.54 5.44
C SER A 271 26.23 -15.56 6.96
N ASP A 272 26.71 -14.54 7.69
CA ASP A 272 26.54 -14.41 9.14
C ASP A 272 25.08 -14.31 9.58
N TYR A 273 24.16 -13.89 8.70
CA TYR A 273 22.76 -13.68 9.02
C TYR A 273 21.82 -14.81 8.58
N ILE A 274 22.35 -15.91 8.00
CA ILE A 274 21.54 -17.06 7.51
C ILE A 274 20.57 -17.54 8.58
N GLY A 275 21.05 -17.79 9.79
CA GLY A 275 20.21 -18.30 10.88
C GLY A 275 19.05 -17.36 11.26
N ALA A 276 19.33 -16.04 11.34
CA ALA A 276 18.32 -15.03 11.66
C ALA A 276 17.26 -14.89 10.55
N ILE A 277 17.66 -15.02 9.29
CA ILE A 277 16.77 -14.99 8.14
C ILE A 277 15.90 -16.24 8.10
N MET A 278 16.48 -17.41 8.31
CA MET A 278 15.74 -18.69 8.34
C MET A 278 14.67 -18.68 9.44
N GLU A 279 15.02 -18.22 10.64
CA GLU A 279 14.08 -18.08 11.76
C GLU A 279 12.94 -17.12 11.42
N LEU A 280 13.26 -15.95 10.81
CA LEU A 280 12.25 -14.98 10.37
C LEU A 280 11.30 -15.61 9.34
N CYS A 281 11.84 -16.17 8.26
CA CYS A 281 11.03 -16.78 7.21
C CYS A 281 10.16 -17.93 7.73
N GLN A 282 10.69 -18.76 8.61
CA GLN A 282 9.93 -19.87 9.24
C GLN A 282 8.78 -19.34 10.11
N SER A 283 9.03 -18.26 10.89
CA SER A 283 7.97 -17.63 11.70
C SER A 283 6.84 -17.02 10.85
N LYS A 284 7.14 -16.70 9.58
CA LYS A 284 6.22 -16.14 8.57
C LYS A 284 5.71 -17.22 7.60
N ARG A 285 5.69 -18.47 8.00
CA ARG A 285 5.19 -19.61 7.20
C ARG A 285 5.95 -19.83 5.89
N GLY A 286 7.18 -19.32 5.78
CA GLY A 286 8.00 -19.42 4.59
C GLY A 286 8.56 -20.82 4.39
N GLN A 287 8.57 -21.29 3.15
CA GLN A 287 9.16 -22.55 2.72
C GLN A 287 10.45 -22.27 1.95
N LEU A 288 11.58 -22.80 2.46
CA LEU A 288 12.87 -22.66 1.79
C LEU A 288 12.90 -23.52 0.52
N GLU A 289 13.11 -22.91 -0.63
CA GLU A 289 13.24 -23.59 -1.92
C GLU A 289 14.69 -23.89 -2.29
N GLY A 290 15.60 -23.01 -1.89
CA GLY A 290 17.01 -23.19 -2.18
C GLY A 290 17.88 -22.12 -1.52
N MET A 291 19.18 -22.44 -1.45
CA MET A 291 20.19 -21.56 -0.91
C MET A 291 21.48 -21.76 -1.69
N ASP A 292 22.00 -20.69 -2.27
CA ASP A 292 23.22 -20.70 -3.06
C ASP A 292 24.21 -19.68 -2.53
N TYR A 293 25.48 -20.07 -2.43
CA TYR A 293 26.56 -19.16 -2.06
C TYR A 293 27.09 -18.47 -3.31
N LEU A 294 26.90 -17.16 -3.40
CA LEU A 294 27.41 -16.33 -4.50
C LEU A 294 28.91 -16.03 -4.32
N SER A 295 29.38 -15.97 -3.07
CA SER A 295 30.78 -15.85 -2.68
C SER A 295 30.98 -16.47 -1.28
N GLU A 296 32.22 -16.50 -0.76
CA GLU A 296 32.49 -16.98 0.60
C GLU A 296 31.67 -16.28 1.68
N ASP A 297 31.37 -14.99 1.48
CA ASP A 297 30.73 -14.11 2.44
C ASP A 297 29.27 -13.83 2.12
N ARG A 298 28.72 -14.27 0.97
CA ARG A 298 27.36 -13.91 0.51
C ARG A 298 26.54 -15.12 0.09
N VAL A 299 25.28 -15.08 0.49
CA VAL A 299 24.30 -16.13 0.21
C VAL A 299 23.03 -15.53 -0.42
N GLU A 300 22.48 -16.25 -1.38
CA GLU A 300 21.16 -16.07 -1.93
C GLU A 300 20.24 -17.15 -1.35
N MET A 301 19.14 -16.75 -0.73
CA MET A 301 18.14 -17.64 -0.16
C MET A 301 16.81 -17.43 -0.88
N ARG A 302 16.23 -18.50 -1.40
CA ARG A 302 14.94 -18.47 -2.10
C ARG A 302 13.85 -19.11 -1.24
N TYR A 303 12.77 -18.38 -1.05
CA TYR A 303 11.63 -18.81 -0.26
C TYR A 303 10.32 -18.65 -1.03
N THR A 304 9.37 -19.56 -0.82
CA THR A 304 7.96 -19.29 -1.06
C THR A 304 7.33 -18.78 0.23
N LEU A 305 6.75 -17.60 0.20
CA LEU A 305 6.16 -16.90 1.33
C LEU A 305 4.73 -16.45 1.00
N PRO A 306 3.77 -16.57 1.94
CA PRO A 306 2.48 -15.91 1.79
C PRO A 306 2.66 -14.39 1.73
N LEU A 307 2.03 -13.74 0.74
CA LEU A 307 2.15 -12.29 0.57
C LEU A 307 1.66 -11.53 1.81
N ALA A 308 0.60 -12.00 2.46
CA ALA A 308 0.07 -11.41 3.68
C ALA A 308 1.11 -11.30 4.80
N GLU A 309 2.03 -12.25 4.91
CA GLU A 309 3.07 -12.25 5.95
C GLU A 309 4.20 -11.26 5.65
N ILE A 310 4.38 -10.89 4.36
CA ILE A 310 5.40 -9.91 3.94
C ILE A 310 4.89 -8.49 4.14
N VAL A 311 3.61 -8.27 3.86
CA VAL A 311 2.98 -6.94 3.79
C VAL A 311 3.00 -6.18 5.12
N PHE A 312 3.10 -6.83 6.28
CA PHE A 312 3.01 -6.13 7.56
C PHE A 312 4.35 -5.59 8.06
N ASP A 313 5.29 -6.45 8.36
CA ASP A 313 6.50 -6.06 9.11
C ASP A 313 7.76 -6.84 8.70
N PHE A 314 7.64 -7.70 7.71
CA PHE A 314 8.71 -8.61 7.30
C PHE A 314 9.98 -7.84 6.90
N PHE A 315 9.83 -6.78 6.12
CA PHE A 315 10.97 -6.00 5.61
C PHE A 315 11.71 -5.28 6.75
N ASP A 316 10.98 -4.71 7.71
CA ASP A 316 11.57 -4.04 8.87
C ASP A 316 12.25 -5.04 9.81
N GLN A 317 11.65 -6.19 10.02
CA GLN A 317 12.26 -7.28 10.78
C GLN A 317 13.50 -7.82 10.07
N LEU A 318 13.47 -8.00 8.75
CA LEU A 318 14.61 -8.44 7.95
C LEU A 318 15.77 -7.45 8.10
N LYS A 319 15.52 -6.16 7.89
CA LYS A 319 16.52 -5.10 8.08
C LYS A 319 17.08 -5.08 9.50
N SER A 320 16.22 -5.12 10.49
CA SER A 320 16.63 -5.07 11.90
C SER A 320 17.52 -6.26 12.27
N ARG A 321 17.12 -7.49 11.89
CA ARG A 321 17.87 -8.73 12.20
C ARG A 321 19.19 -8.84 11.43
N THR A 322 19.29 -8.19 10.27
CA THR A 322 20.49 -8.21 9.43
C THR A 322 21.30 -6.92 9.44
N LYS A 323 20.96 -5.99 10.36
CA LYS A 323 21.61 -4.65 10.44
C LYS A 323 21.57 -3.88 9.10
N GLY A 324 20.55 -4.11 8.29
CA GLY A 324 20.38 -3.47 6.98
C GLY A 324 21.18 -4.10 5.84
N TYR A 325 21.88 -5.22 6.06
CA TYR A 325 22.70 -5.86 5.03
C TYR A 325 21.92 -6.79 4.10
N ALA A 326 20.75 -7.26 4.47
CA ALA A 326 19.93 -8.09 3.59
C ALA A 326 19.11 -7.23 2.62
N SER A 327 19.00 -7.70 1.39
CA SER A 327 18.04 -7.22 0.40
C SER A 327 16.97 -8.27 0.14
N LEU A 328 15.76 -7.81 -0.18
CA LEU A 328 14.61 -8.65 -0.51
C LEU A 328 14.08 -8.22 -1.87
N ASP A 329 13.94 -9.20 -2.74
CA ASP A 329 13.13 -9.09 -3.96
C ASP A 329 12.07 -10.19 -3.94
N TYR A 330 10.89 -9.93 -4.52
CA TYR A 330 9.84 -10.95 -4.56
C TYR A 330 8.95 -10.81 -5.81
N GLU A 331 8.49 -11.96 -6.30
CA GLU A 331 7.63 -12.07 -7.45
C GLU A 331 6.38 -12.88 -7.10
N PRO A 332 5.17 -12.44 -7.49
CA PRO A 332 3.95 -13.22 -7.34
C PRO A 332 4.03 -14.52 -8.12
N THR A 333 3.69 -15.66 -7.48
CA THR A 333 3.74 -16.98 -8.11
C THR A 333 2.40 -17.70 -8.18
N GLY A 334 1.35 -17.11 -7.59
CA GLY A 334 0.00 -17.68 -7.64
C GLY A 334 -0.70 -17.68 -6.29
N GLN A 335 -1.61 -18.64 -6.13
CA GLN A 335 -2.44 -18.82 -4.94
C GLN A 335 -2.22 -20.20 -4.36
N GLN A 336 -2.16 -20.34 -3.03
CA GLN A 336 -2.09 -21.63 -2.34
C GLN A 336 -3.23 -21.77 -1.32
N PRO A 337 -3.74 -23.01 -1.08
CA PRO A 337 -4.67 -23.25 0.01
C PRO A 337 -4.04 -22.95 1.38
N ALA A 338 -4.82 -22.33 2.26
CA ALA A 338 -4.39 -22.03 3.62
C ALA A 338 -5.57 -22.06 4.62
N ASP A 339 -5.31 -22.43 5.86
CA ASP A 339 -6.32 -22.43 6.94
C ASP A 339 -6.46 -21.02 7.53
N LEU A 340 -7.21 -20.17 6.79
CA LEU A 340 -7.43 -18.78 7.14
C LEU A 340 -8.80 -18.60 7.78
N VAL A 341 -8.87 -17.68 8.74
CA VAL A 341 -10.09 -17.33 9.45
C VAL A 341 -10.21 -15.82 9.56
N LYS A 342 -11.44 -15.34 9.51
CA LYS A 342 -11.76 -13.96 9.84
C LYS A 342 -11.79 -13.79 11.36
N VAL A 343 -11.03 -12.84 11.87
CA VAL A 343 -11.07 -12.40 13.27
C VAL A 343 -11.75 -11.05 13.31
N ASP A 344 -12.87 -10.97 14.02
CA ASP A 344 -13.60 -9.73 14.29
C ASP A 344 -13.28 -9.22 15.69
N ILE A 345 -13.11 -7.89 15.82
CA ILE A 345 -13.02 -7.22 17.12
C ILE A 345 -14.38 -6.62 17.44
N LEU A 346 -14.92 -7.02 18.61
CA LEU A 346 -16.20 -6.54 19.10
C LEU A 346 -15.99 -5.60 20.28
N LEU A 347 -16.60 -4.43 20.19
CA LEU A 347 -16.71 -3.49 21.31
C LEU A 347 -18.14 -3.51 21.82
N GLN A 348 -18.35 -3.90 23.09
CA GLN A 348 -19.66 -4.13 23.69
C GLN A 348 -20.53 -5.18 22.96
N GLY A 349 -19.92 -6.09 22.22
CA GLY A 349 -20.62 -7.10 21.44
C GLY A 349 -20.90 -6.70 19.99
N GLU A 350 -20.66 -5.45 19.61
CA GLU A 350 -20.82 -4.96 18.24
C GLU A 350 -19.47 -5.05 17.51
N PRO A 351 -19.43 -5.62 16.30
CA PRO A 351 -18.21 -5.71 15.51
C PRO A 351 -17.78 -4.33 15.01
N VAL A 352 -16.48 -4.07 15.03
CA VAL A 352 -15.86 -2.88 14.43
C VAL A 352 -15.11 -3.33 13.19
N ASP A 353 -15.69 -3.05 12.03
CA ASP A 353 -15.22 -3.48 10.71
C ASP A 353 -13.75 -3.08 10.42
N ALA A 354 -13.36 -1.87 10.82
CA ALA A 354 -11.99 -1.37 10.62
C ALA A 354 -10.90 -2.20 11.34
N PHE A 355 -11.27 -3.03 12.33
CA PHE A 355 -10.35 -3.91 13.06
C PHE A 355 -10.49 -5.39 12.66
N SER A 356 -11.37 -5.72 11.73
CA SER A 356 -11.50 -7.08 11.21
C SER A 356 -10.28 -7.44 10.35
N ALA A 357 -9.77 -8.67 10.50
CA ALA A 357 -8.65 -9.16 9.71
C ALA A 357 -8.84 -10.63 9.34
N ILE A 358 -8.25 -11.02 8.20
CA ILE A 358 -8.15 -12.43 7.79
C ILE A 358 -6.73 -12.88 8.14
N VAL A 359 -6.62 -13.88 9.00
CA VAL A 359 -5.34 -14.38 9.53
C VAL A 359 -5.29 -15.89 9.53
N HIS A 360 -4.09 -16.46 9.55
CA HIS A 360 -3.95 -17.90 9.71
C HIS A 360 -4.49 -18.35 11.07
N ARG A 361 -5.20 -19.49 11.10
CA ARG A 361 -5.88 -20.01 12.30
C ARG A 361 -4.95 -20.11 13.51
N ASP A 362 -3.72 -20.57 13.31
CA ASP A 362 -2.74 -20.73 14.39
C ASP A 362 -2.32 -19.39 15.00
N HIS A 363 -2.36 -18.30 14.22
CA HIS A 363 -2.00 -16.97 14.66
C HIS A 363 -3.21 -16.15 15.18
N ALA A 364 -4.43 -16.63 14.95
CA ALA A 364 -5.66 -15.90 15.27
C ALA A 364 -5.80 -15.52 16.77
N TYR A 365 -5.41 -16.43 17.66
CA TYR A 365 -5.44 -16.16 19.10
C TYR A 365 -4.44 -15.07 19.50
N ALA A 366 -3.19 -15.21 19.06
CA ALA A 366 -2.13 -14.23 19.36
C ALA A 366 -2.48 -12.84 18.82
N TYR A 367 -2.98 -12.77 17.58
CA TYR A 367 -3.49 -11.55 16.96
C TYR A 367 -4.61 -10.91 17.80
N GLY A 368 -5.62 -11.71 18.17
CA GLY A 368 -6.77 -11.23 18.95
C GLY A 368 -6.38 -10.70 20.34
N VAL A 369 -5.46 -11.39 21.04
CA VAL A 369 -4.94 -10.95 22.34
C VAL A 369 -4.16 -9.65 22.23
N ALA A 370 -3.25 -9.56 21.24
CA ALA A 370 -2.41 -8.38 21.03
C ALA A 370 -3.25 -7.14 20.71
N LEU A 371 -4.20 -7.26 19.76
CA LEU A 371 -5.05 -6.15 19.36
C LEU A 371 -6.02 -5.73 20.46
N ALA A 372 -6.67 -6.68 21.14
CA ALA A 372 -7.55 -6.37 22.28
C ALA A 372 -6.79 -5.70 23.44
N GLY A 373 -5.56 -6.15 23.72
CA GLY A 373 -4.68 -5.53 24.72
C GLY A 373 -4.32 -4.09 24.36
N LYS A 374 -3.94 -3.86 23.11
CA LYS A 374 -3.59 -2.53 22.56
C LYS A 374 -4.79 -1.58 22.64
N LEU A 375 -5.98 -2.03 22.20
CA LEU A 375 -7.21 -1.24 22.28
C LEU A 375 -7.62 -0.93 23.72
N ARG A 376 -7.40 -1.83 24.68
CA ARG A 376 -7.65 -1.55 26.10
C ARG A 376 -6.78 -0.40 26.64
N GLU A 377 -5.57 -0.24 26.14
CA GLU A 377 -4.65 0.83 26.55
C GLU A 377 -5.02 2.17 25.91
N LEU A 378 -5.44 2.13 24.63
CA LEU A 378 -5.70 3.31 23.80
C LEU A 378 -7.09 3.91 24.05
N ILE A 379 -8.12 3.07 24.26
CA ILE A 379 -9.48 3.56 24.48
C ILE A 379 -9.62 4.08 25.92
N PRO A 380 -10.01 5.35 26.11
CA PRO A 380 -10.15 5.92 27.44
C PRO A 380 -11.29 5.25 28.24
N ARG A 381 -11.14 5.23 29.56
CA ARG A 381 -12.20 4.73 30.45
C ARG A 381 -13.45 5.57 30.32
N GLN A 382 -14.58 4.89 30.18
CA GLN A 382 -15.90 5.51 30.09
C GLN A 382 -16.71 5.31 31.38
N GLN A 383 -17.93 5.88 31.44
CA GLN A 383 -18.80 5.78 32.59
C GLN A 383 -19.32 4.33 32.86
N PHE A 384 -19.17 3.46 31.84
CA PHE A 384 -19.54 2.05 31.89
C PHE A 384 -18.34 1.18 31.49
N GLU A 385 -18.49 -0.11 31.76
CA GLU A 385 -17.48 -1.11 31.39
C GLU A 385 -17.57 -1.43 29.91
N VAL A 386 -16.44 -1.39 29.21
CA VAL A 386 -16.33 -1.72 27.78
C VAL A 386 -15.59 -3.05 27.62
N PRO A 387 -16.30 -4.15 27.33
CA PRO A 387 -15.66 -5.39 26.93
C PRO A 387 -15.16 -5.27 25.50
N ILE A 388 -13.90 -5.66 25.29
CA ILE A 388 -13.25 -5.81 23.99
C ILE A 388 -13.10 -7.30 23.78
N GLN A 389 -13.61 -7.82 22.67
CA GLN A 389 -13.56 -9.24 22.38
C GLN A 389 -13.01 -9.47 20.97
N ALA A 390 -12.12 -10.44 20.82
CA ALA A 390 -11.76 -10.97 19.52
C ALA A 390 -12.54 -12.27 19.30
N ALA A 391 -13.16 -12.43 18.14
CA ALA A 391 -14.00 -13.57 17.83
C ALA A 391 -13.74 -14.11 16.41
N ILE A 392 -13.90 -15.42 16.26
CA ILE A 392 -13.97 -16.12 14.96
C ILE A 392 -15.41 -16.59 14.81
N GLY A 393 -16.19 -15.92 13.95
CA GLY A 393 -17.62 -16.13 13.87
C GLY A 393 -18.29 -15.87 15.22
N ALA A 394 -19.04 -16.84 15.74
CA ALA A 394 -19.70 -16.74 17.05
C ALA A 394 -18.79 -17.04 18.26
N ARG A 395 -17.58 -17.56 18.03
CA ARG A 395 -16.67 -17.99 19.08
C ARG A 395 -15.71 -16.88 19.50
N VAL A 396 -15.85 -16.40 20.73
CA VAL A 396 -14.88 -15.48 21.34
C VAL A 396 -13.60 -16.24 21.68
N ILE A 397 -12.46 -15.76 21.14
CA ILE A 397 -11.13 -16.35 21.33
C ILE A 397 -10.27 -15.57 22.33
N ALA A 398 -10.47 -14.24 22.43
CA ALA A 398 -9.77 -13.40 23.40
C ALA A 398 -10.72 -12.34 23.96
N ARG A 399 -10.48 -11.89 25.19
CA ARG A 399 -11.28 -10.86 25.83
C ARG A 399 -10.43 -9.98 26.74
N GLU A 400 -10.61 -8.68 26.59
CA GLU A 400 -10.11 -7.64 27.49
C GLU A 400 -11.28 -6.78 27.98
N THR A 401 -11.07 -6.00 29.02
CA THR A 401 -12.13 -5.17 29.58
C THR A 401 -11.59 -3.84 30.08
N ILE A 402 -12.14 -2.75 29.56
CA ILE A 402 -11.88 -1.40 30.06
C ILE A 402 -12.84 -1.16 31.23
N ARG A 403 -12.28 -0.97 32.43
CA ARG A 403 -13.08 -0.73 33.64
C ARG A 403 -13.73 0.63 33.60
N ALA A 404 -15.00 0.70 34.02
CA ALA A 404 -15.73 1.96 34.16
C ALA A 404 -15.03 2.94 35.11
N ILE A 405 -15.16 4.24 34.85
CA ILE A 405 -14.81 5.29 35.80
C ILE A 405 -15.68 5.12 37.06
N ARG A 406 -15.07 4.99 38.21
CA ARG A 406 -15.77 4.92 39.49
C ARG A 406 -15.80 6.31 40.13
N LYS A 407 -16.99 6.86 40.29
CA LYS A 407 -17.22 7.99 41.17
C LYS A 407 -17.32 7.46 42.61
N ASP A 408 -16.55 8.01 43.53
CA ASP A 408 -16.68 7.65 44.94
C ASP A 408 -17.97 8.22 45.50
N VAL A 409 -19.03 7.39 45.42
CA VAL A 409 -20.36 7.79 45.95
C VAL A 409 -20.44 7.70 47.46
N LEU A 410 -19.39 7.16 48.10
CA LEU A 410 -19.33 7.00 49.56
C LEU A 410 -18.52 8.13 50.23
N ALA A 411 -17.80 8.97 49.46
CA ALA A 411 -16.98 10.07 49.99
C ALA A 411 -17.74 11.04 50.92
N LYS A 412 -19.05 11.19 50.72
CA LYS A 412 -19.92 12.06 51.53
C LYS A 412 -20.71 11.31 52.62
N CYS A 413 -20.45 9.99 52.78
CA CYS A 413 -21.15 9.18 53.81
C CYS A 413 -20.32 9.17 55.08
N TYR A 414 -20.51 10.18 55.92
CA TYR A 414 -20.01 10.19 57.31
C TYR A 414 -20.91 9.31 58.15
N GLY A 415 -20.32 8.30 58.84
CA GLY A 415 -21.01 7.42 59.78
C GLY A 415 -21.18 5.97 59.32
N GLY A 416 -21.45 5.08 60.26
CA GLY A 416 -21.43 3.62 60.11
C GLY A 416 -22.68 2.99 59.47
N ASP A 417 -23.53 3.75 58.76
CA ASP A 417 -24.75 3.19 58.15
C ASP A 417 -24.40 2.32 56.92
N ILE A 418 -24.25 1.03 57.20
CA ILE A 418 -23.93 0.00 56.20
C ILE A 418 -25.07 -0.13 55.18
N SER A 419 -26.31 0.03 55.57
CA SER A 419 -27.51 -0.12 54.72
C SER A 419 -27.52 0.98 53.64
N ARG A 420 -27.25 2.22 54.03
CA ARG A 420 -27.18 3.37 53.13
C ARG A 420 -26.01 3.26 52.13
N LYS A 421 -24.83 2.82 52.61
CA LYS A 421 -23.68 2.56 51.75
C LYS A 421 -24.00 1.50 50.69
N ARG A 422 -24.63 0.40 51.08
CA ARG A 422 -25.05 -0.69 50.19
C ARG A 422 -26.04 -0.22 49.13
N LYS A 423 -27.08 0.55 49.54
CA LYS A 423 -28.06 1.13 48.61
C LYS A 423 -27.46 2.08 47.59
N LEU A 424 -26.49 2.90 47.99
CA LEU A 424 -25.77 3.81 47.05
C LEU A 424 -24.93 3.05 46.03
N LEU A 425 -24.26 1.99 46.46
CA LEU A 425 -23.47 1.13 45.55
C LEU A 425 -24.37 0.35 44.58
N GLU A 426 -25.54 -0.13 45.04
CA GLU A 426 -26.53 -0.81 44.18
C GLU A 426 -27.11 0.15 43.15
N LYS A 427 -27.51 1.36 43.53
CA LYS A 427 -27.96 2.40 42.58
C LYS A 427 -26.87 2.77 41.56
N GLN A 428 -25.62 2.86 41.98
CA GLN A 428 -24.50 3.10 41.06
C GLN A 428 -24.33 1.95 40.07
N LYS A 429 -24.45 0.71 40.52
CA LYS A 429 -24.38 -0.50 39.68
C LYS A 429 -25.52 -0.55 38.67
N GLU A 430 -26.76 -0.26 39.08
CA GLU A 430 -27.92 -0.19 38.18
C GLU A 430 -27.78 0.95 37.16
N GLY A 431 -27.36 2.14 37.59
CA GLY A 431 -27.11 3.27 36.69
C GLY A 431 -26.10 2.95 35.62
N LYS A 432 -24.98 2.29 35.99
CA LYS A 432 -23.96 1.82 35.02
C LYS A 432 -24.49 0.76 34.07
N LYS A 433 -25.36 -0.16 34.56
CA LYS A 433 -26.00 -1.17 33.73
C LYS A 433 -26.90 -0.54 32.65
N ARG A 434 -27.68 0.51 33.04
CA ARG A 434 -28.50 1.27 32.08
C ARG A 434 -27.68 2.05 31.09
N MET A 435 -26.58 2.71 31.51
CA MET A 435 -25.68 3.42 30.64
C MET A 435 -25.00 2.49 29.63
N LYS A 436 -24.64 1.27 30.03
CA LYS A 436 -24.09 0.25 29.14
C LYS A 436 -25.06 -0.18 28.04
N MET A 437 -26.37 -0.15 28.29
CA MET A 437 -27.40 -0.53 27.30
C MET A 437 -27.68 0.59 26.26
N VAL A 438 -27.33 1.84 26.54
CA VAL A 438 -27.67 3.01 25.74
C VAL A 438 -26.43 3.72 25.20
N GLY A 439 -25.27 3.56 25.85
CA GLY A 439 -24.03 4.25 25.49
C GLY A 439 -23.34 3.58 24.31
N ARG A 440 -23.05 4.35 23.27
CA ARG A 440 -22.10 3.95 22.23
C ARG A 440 -20.69 4.12 22.77
N VAL A 441 -19.77 3.23 22.37
CA VAL A 441 -18.35 3.36 22.70
C VAL A 441 -17.75 4.36 21.73
N GLU A 442 -17.29 5.48 22.27
CA GLU A 442 -16.49 6.41 21.50
C GLU A 442 -15.05 5.89 21.46
N VAL A 443 -14.60 5.53 20.28
CA VAL A 443 -13.20 5.16 20.01
C VAL A 443 -12.50 6.41 19.47
N PRO A 444 -11.52 6.97 20.17
CA PRO A 444 -10.75 8.11 19.66
C PRO A 444 -10.03 7.75 18.35
N GLN A 445 -9.87 8.71 17.48
CA GLN A 445 -9.18 8.52 16.20
C GLN A 445 -7.73 8.07 16.40
N GLU A 446 -7.06 8.58 17.43
CA GLU A 446 -5.71 8.16 17.81
C GLU A 446 -5.65 6.66 18.16
N ALA A 447 -6.74 6.11 18.70
CA ALA A 447 -6.83 4.68 18.99
C ALA A 447 -6.94 3.84 17.71
N PHE A 448 -7.62 4.33 16.66
CA PHE A 448 -7.62 3.66 15.35
C PHE A 448 -6.23 3.71 14.73
N ILE A 449 -5.61 4.88 14.64
CA ILE A 449 -4.26 5.04 14.06
C ILE A 449 -3.26 4.16 14.80
N ALA A 450 -3.24 4.24 16.13
CA ALA A 450 -2.28 3.49 16.95
C ALA A 450 -2.57 1.98 16.98
N ALA A 451 -3.83 1.54 16.92
CA ALA A 451 -4.19 0.13 16.86
C ALA A 451 -3.83 -0.51 15.51
N LEU A 452 -3.99 0.25 14.42
CA LEU A 452 -3.70 -0.19 13.05
C LEU A 452 -2.22 0.00 12.67
N SER A 453 -1.49 0.88 13.36
CA SER A 453 -0.03 0.98 13.19
C SER A 453 0.63 -0.30 13.71
N THR A 454 1.26 -1.04 12.82
CA THR A 454 1.98 -2.28 13.12
C THR A 454 3.34 -2.05 13.77
N THR A 455 3.71 -0.82 14.08
CA THR A 455 4.96 -0.52 14.77
C THR A 455 4.96 -1.14 16.15
N ASP A 456 5.71 -2.18 16.23
CA ASP A 456 6.06 -2.99 17.38
C ASP A 456 6.47 -2.12 18.57
N SER A 457 5.64 -2.09 19.58
CA SER A 457 6.03 -1.67 20.93
C SER A 457 6.38 -2.89 21.78
N GLY A 458 7.03 -3.85 21.17
CA GLY A 458 7.64 -5.00 21.83
C GLY A 458 9.08 -4.72 22.17
N ASP A 459 9.36 -3.81 23.05
CA ASP A 459 10.42 -3.83 24.08
C ASP A 459 10.55 -2.47 24.77
N LYS A 460 9.63 -2.16 25.66
CA LYS A 460 9.98 -1.28 26.78
C LYS A 460 10.20 -2.16 27.99
N GLY A 461 11.46 -2.54 28.09
CA GLY A 461 11.97 -3.30 29.19
C GLY A 461 11.49 -2.80 30.53
N LYS A 462 11.20 -3.75 31.39
CA LYS A 462 11.15 -3.59 32.83
C LYS A 462 12.31 -2.72 33.31
N LYS A 463 12.01 -1.57 33.87
CA LYS A 463 12.76 -0.94 34.92
C LYS A 463 11.88 -0.87 36.15
#